data_73e0404b059942c33f4b33ca3839277d
#
_entry.id   73e0404b059942c33f4b33ca3839277d
#
_cell.length_a   1.000
_cell.length_b   1.000
_cell.length_c   1.000
_cell.angle_alpha   90.00
_cell.angle_beta   90.00
_cell.angle_gamma   90.00
#
_symmetry.space_group_name_H-M   'P 1'
#
loop_
_entity.id
_entity.type
_entity.pdbx_description
1 polymer ?
#
loop_
_entity_poly.entity_id
_entity_poly.type
_entity_poly.pdbx_seq_one_letter_code
_entity_poly.pdbx_strand_id
1 'polypeptide(L)'
;MKKPWKCMALALLSGASLFAAESTKPNVLLICVDDLKPAIGCYGDTFAKTPNIDALAKRSVVFERAYCNQAVCAPSRNALMTSLRPQTLGIYDLGTNFRKSRPEAVTVAQHFRASGYKAQSLGKIMHIGHGNGEDAASWDVPHFHAKTIQYSLKENQTPTREGALFDNKRPDQLPRGAATEMADVADDTYSDGQIAAEAIRRLQAAKSDKQPFFLAVGFLKPHLPFVAPKRYWDMHDAAKLPQPERLTPPDGAPSFAPQFGGELRNYADIPDGSKPLSAELTRHLIHGYYAATSYMDAQLGKVLDELKKLNLEKNTIVVLWGDHGWHLGDHGMWCKHTNYEQATRIPILVSAPGAKAARSQALIETVDLYPTLAELAGLPARDGLDGRSFAGVIRESSVKHREFVTHVYPRQNMIGRAVRDERYRLVEWKKPGAESTTAEYELYDYQTDPGETKNLAASQADVVKSLAVRILAMPEAKPQLKTTAAADASKRPVSQHDRTQMFARRDSNKDGNLTKEEFLTGQPDPKDAPARFTRFDQNKDGILSRDEFVQGGADRTKP
;
A
#
# COMPACT_ATOMS: atom_id res chain seq x y z
N MET A 1 -74.55 -65.99 9.63
CA MET A 1 -74.42 -64.56 9.97
C MET A 1 -73.07 -64.34 10.70
N LYS A 2 -72.06 -63.88 10.00
CA LYS A 2 -70.73 -63.59 10.56
C LYS A 2 -70.38 -62.13 10.19
N LYS A 3 -70.19 -61.28 11.17
CA LYS A 3 -69.73 -59.87 11.00
C LYS A 3 -68.23 -59.85 10.76
N PRO A 4 -67.69 -58.97 9.88
CA PRO A 4 -66.28 -58.79 9.76
C PRO A 4 -65.79 -57.68 10.72
N TRP A 5 -64.64 -57.91 11.38
CA TRP A 5 -63.90 -57.01 12.20
C TRP A 5 -63.08 -56.00 11.32
N LYS A 6 -63.25 -54.73 11.53
CA LYS A 6 -62.44 -53.72 10.89
C LYS A 6 -61.17 -53.47 11.75
N CYS A 7 -60.00 -53.80 11.28
CA CYS A 7 -58.75 -53.37 11.82
C CYS A 7 -58.47 -51.90 11.36
N MET A 8 -58.39 -50.99 12.33
CA MET A 8 -57.98 -49.60 12.10
C MET A 8 -56.47 -49.49 12.33
N ALA A 9 -55.72 -49.38 11.24
CA ALA A 9 -54.27 -49.12 11.31
C ALA A 9 -54.02 -47.62 11.65
N LEU A 10 -53.43 -47.38 12.77
CA LEU A 10 -53.00 -46.03 13.22
C LEU A 10 -51.63 -45.76 12.60
N ALA A 11 -51.57 -44.91 11.57
CA ALA A 11 -50.30 -44.43 10.99
C ALA A 11 -49.74 -43.31 11.87
N LEU A 12 -48.66 -43.59 12.61
CA LEU A 12 -47.85 -42.63 13.28
C LEU A 12 -46.97 -41.88 12.25
N LEU A 13 -47.40 -40.71 11.85
CA LEU A 13 -46.57 -39.75 11.12
C LEU A 13 -45.56 -39.10 12.11
N SER A 14 -44.34 -39.64 12.19
CA SER A 14 -43.19 -38.99 12.81
C SER A 14 -42.74 -37.85 11.91
N GLY A 15 -43.20 -36.65 12.20
CA GLY A 15 -42.72 -35.43 11.61
C GLY A 15 -41.27 -35.15 12.09
N ALA A 16 -40.29 -35.58 11.31
CA ALA A 16 -38.92 -35.10 11.45
C ALA A 16 -38.89 -33.65 10.99
N SER A 17 -39.01 -32.73 11.93
CA SER A 17 -38.68 -31.31 11.68
C SER A 17 -37.19 -31.23 11.36
N LEU A 18 -36.84 -31.20 10.08
CA LEU A 18 -35.54 -30.73 9.62
C LEU A 18 -35.45 -29.24 9.99
N PHE A 19 -34.92 -28.95 11.19
CA PHE A 19 -34.36 -27.68 11.45
C PHE A 19 -33.16 -27.54 10.49
N ALA A 20 -33.36 -26.92 9.33
CA ALA A 20 -32.28 -26.34 8.58
C ALA A 20 -31.59 -25.37 9.55
N ALA A 21 -30.39 -25.73 9.99
CA ALA A 21 -29.55 -24.80 10.73
C ALA A 21 -29.42 -23.53 9.84
N GLU A 22 -30.05 -22.43 10.25
CA GLU A 22 -29.82 -21.15 9.60
C GLU A 22 -28.31 -20.97 9.53
N SER A 23 -27.76 -20.98 8.33
CA SER A 23 -26.34 -20.73 8.11
C SER A 23 -26.07 -19.34 8.64
N THR A 24 -25.50 -19.26 9.84
CA THR A 24 -25.13 -17.99 10.43
C THR A 24 -24.11 -17.31 9.51
N LYS A 25 -24.41 -16.09 9.07
CA LYS A 25 -23.47 -15.29 8.25
C LYS A 25 -22.09 -15.27 8.91
N PRO A 26 -21.01 -15.59 8.18
CA PRO A 26 -19.67 -15.56 8.77
C PRO A 26 -19.25 -14.13 9.14
N ASN A 27 -18.56 -13.96 10.23
CA ASN A 27 -17.87 -12.71 10.53
C ASN A 27 -16.72 -12.45 9.56
N VAL A 28 -16.26 -11.21 9.48
CA VAL A 28 -15.07 -10.83 8.72
C VAL A 28 -14.07 -10.10 9.62
N LEU A 29 -12.84 -10.61 9.67
CA LEU A 29 -11.67 -9.96 10.25
C LEU A 29 -10.71 -9.62 9.11
N LEU A 30 -10.68 -8.36 8.70
CA LEU A 30 -9.81 -7.85 7.65
C LEU A 30 -8.57 -7.21 8.29
N ILE A 31 -7.42 -7.84 8.15
CA ILE A 31 -6.14 -7.40 8.69
C ILE A 31 -5.36 -6.73 7.56
N CYS A 32 -5.14 -5.43 7.68
CA CYS A 32 -4.35 -4.62 6.76
C CYS A 32 -3.00 -4.32 7.39
N VAL A 33 -1.91 -4.54 6.68
CA VAL A 33 -0.55 -4.30 7.17
C VAL A 33 0.16 -3.34 6.21
N ASP A 34 0.73 -2.27 6.76
CA ASP A 34 1.36 -1.20 5.98
C ASP A 34 2.80 -1.56 5.63
N ASP A 35 3.18 -1.40 4.35
CA ASP A 35 4.53 -1.68 3.82
C ASP A 35 5.01 -3.15 3.98
N LEU A 36 4.09 -4.12 4.11
CA LEU A 36 4.46 -5.51 4.28
C LEU A 36 4.72 -6.21 2.94
N LYS A 37 5.98 -6.46 2.64
CA LYS A 37 6.38 -7.33 1.51
C LYS A 37 6.32 -8.82 1.90
N PRO A 38 6.38 -9.76 0.92
CA PRO A 38 6.43 -11.22 1.20
C PRO A 38 7.76 -11.71 1.85
N ALA A 39 8.44 -10.86 2.66
CA ALA A 39 9.59 -11.23 3.48
C ALA A 39 9.11 -11.71 4.86
N ILE A 40 8.35 -12.81 4.86
CA ILE A 40 7.75 -13.47 6.03
C ILE A 40 7.87 -14.99 5.89
N GLY A 41 7.84 -15.73 7.00
CA GLY A 41 8.16 -17.16 7.04
C GLY A 41 7.32 -18.00 6.09
N CYS A 42 5.99 -17.79 6.04
CA CYS A 42 5.10 -18.55 5.18
C CYS A 42 5.29 -18.30 3.67
N TYR A 43 6.05 -17.28 3.27
CA TYR A 43 6.50 -17.06 1.88
C TYR A 43 7.94 -17.54 1.62
N GLY A 44 8.54 -18.25 2.56
CA GLY A 44 9.86 -18.87 2.41
C GLY A 44 11.03 -18.01 2.92
N ASP A 45 10.77 -16.86 3.52
CA ASP A 45 11.83 -16.08 4.16
C ASP A 45 12.28 -16.76 5.45
N THR A 46 13.54 -17.21 5.49
CA THR A 46 14.12 -17.92 6.61
C THR A 46 14.63 -17.00 7.72
N PHE A 47 14.78 -15.72 7.44
CA PHE A 47 15.25 -14.71 8.39
C PHE A 47 14.10 -14.11 9.20
N ALA A 48 12.91 -14.02 8.60
CA ALA A 48 11.74 -13.48 9.27
C ALA A 48 11.34 -14.26 10.52
N LYS A 49 10.89 -13.56 11.54
CA LYS A 49 10.33 -14.13 12.78
C LYS A 49 8.85 -13.75 12.86
N THR A 50 8.02 -14.53 12.14
CA THR A 50 6.59 -14.28 11.98
C THR A 50 5.73 -15.49 12.35
N PRO A 51 5.88 -16.05 13.57
CA PRO A 51 5.23 -17.30 13.95
C PRO A 51 3.69 -17.21 13.92
N ASN A 52 3.09 -16.04 14.12
CA ASN A 52 1.64 -15.86 14.15
C ASN A 52 1.06 -15.81 12.74
N ILE A 53 1.71 -15.13 11.80
CA ILE A 53 1.35 -15.17 10.38
C ILE A 53 1.54 -16.59 9.84
N ASP A 54 2.62 -17.27 10.22
CA ASP A 54 2.90 -18.65 9.79
C ASP A 54 1.85 -19.64 10.35
N ALA A 55 1.36 -19.40 11.56
CA ALA A 55 0.25 -20.16 12.13
C ALA A 55 -1.09 -19.90 11.41
N LEU A 56 -1.35 -18.63 11.03
CA LEU A 56 -2.51 -18.28 10.20
C LEU A 56 -2.42 -18.96 8.83
N ALA A 57 -1.25 -18.97 8.20
CA ALA A 57 -1.02 -19.59 6.90
C ALA A 57 -1.36 -21.09 6.89
N LYS A 58 -1.09 -21.80 8.00
CA LYS A 58 -1.41 -23.24 8.15
C LYS A 58 -2.91 -23.59 8.05
N ARG A 59 -3.79 -22.59 8.10
CA ARG A 59 -5.24 -22.72 7.97
C ARG A 59 -5.84 -21.81 6.90
N SER A 60 -5.01 -21.25 6.04
CA SER A 60 -5.38 -20.29 4.99
C SER A 60 -5.02 -20.80 3.60
N VAL A 61 -5.66 -20.25 2.59
CA VAL A 61 -5.09 -20.23 1.24
C VAL A 61 -4.09 -19.10 1.18
N VAL A 62 -2.81 -19.44 0.88
CA VAL A 62 -1.70 -18.49 0.71
C VAL A 62 -1.54 -18.22 -0.78
N PHE A 63 -1.64 -16.96 -1.19
CA PHE A 63 -1.52 -16.57 -2.59
C PHE A 63 -0.09 -16.15 -2.92
N GLU A 64 0.61 -16.96 -3.72
CA GLU A 64 2.01 -16.73 -4.09
C GLU A 64 2.20 -15.54 -5.02
N ARG A 65 1.17 -15.21 -5.81
CA ARG A 65 1.19 -14.22 -6.88
C ARG A 65 0.07 -13.20 -6.71
N ALA A 66 0.07 -12.50 -5.58
CA ALA A 66 -0.85 -11.41 -5.30
C ALA A 66 -0.16 -10.06 -5.50
N TYR A 67 -0.88 -9.08 -6.05
CA TYR A 67 -0.31 -7.79 -6.44
C TYR A 67 -1.20 -6.62 -6.03
N CYS A 68 -0.57 -5.52 -5.58
CA CYS A 68 -1.25 -4.25 -5.42
C CYS A 68 -1.46 -3.57 -6.79
N ASN A 69 -2.48 -2.72 -6.88
CA ASN A 69 -2.75 -1.99 -8.13
C ASN A 69 -1.87 -0.74 -8.30
N GLN A 70 -1.29 -0.26 -7.21
CA GLN A 70 -0.24 0.75 -7.19
C GLN A 70 0.54 0.64 -5.89
N ALA A 71 1.86 0.70 -5.96
CA ALA A 71 2.73 0.61 -4.79
C ALA A 71 2.82 1.96 -4.04
N VAL A 72 1.67 2.40 -3.51
CA VAL A 72 1.47 3.60 -2.67
C VAL A 72 0.26 3.37 -1.77
N CYS A 73 0.35 3.74 -0.48
CA CYS A 73 -0.65 3.42 0.52
C CYS A 73 -2.08 3.87 0.14
N ALA A 74 -2.32 5.17 -0.17
CA ALA A 74 -3.68 5.66 -0.44
C ALA A 74 -4.30 5.02 -1.69
N PRO A 75 -3.66 4.97 -2.87
CA PRO A 75 -4.21 4.30 -4.05
C PRO A 75 -4.49 2.81 -3.84
N SER A 76 -3.58 2.08 -3.16
CA SER A 76 -3.79 0.66 -2.87
C SER A 76 -4.93 0.43 -1.88
N ARG A 77 -5.05 1.24 -0.83
CA ARG A 77 -6.15 1.18 0.15
C ARG A 77 -7.48 1.60 -0.45
N ASN A 78 -7.50 2.58 -1.34
CA ASN A 78 -8.68 2.91 -2.14
C ASN A 78 -9.12 1.72 -3.00
N ALA A 79 -8.17 1.02 -3.64
CA ALA A 79 -8.45 -0.16 -4.45
C ALA A 79 -9.06 -1.31 -3.62
N LEU A 80 -8.55 -1.56 -2.40
CA LEU A 80 -9.12 -2.52 -1.45
C LEU A 80 -10.56 -2.16 -1.08
N MET A 81 -10.78 -0.91 -0.68
CA MET A 81 -12.05 -0.49 -0.08
C MET A 81 -13.16 -0.28 -1.11
N THR A 82 -12.81 0.14 -2.33
CA THR A 82 -13.80 0.46 -3.38
C THR A 82 -13.86 -0.56 -4.50
N SER A 83 -12.87 -1.46 -4.60
CA SER A 83 -12.66 -2.34 -5.77
C SER A 83 -12.50 -1.55 -7.09
N LEU A 84 -11.99 -0.30 -7.01
CA LEU A 84 -11.70 0.54 -8.17
C LEU A 84 -10.19 0.79 -8.27
N ARG A 85 -9.65 0.56 -9.47
CA ARG A 85 -8.22 0.76 -9.72
C ARG A 85 -7.82 2.24 -9.67
N PRO A 86 -6.56 2.56 -9.34
CA PRO A 86 -6.06 3.94 -9.35
C PRO A 86 -6.33 4.68 -10.67
N GLN A 87 -6.16 4.02 -11.82
CA GLN A 87 -6.43 4.60 -13.14
C GLN A 87 -7.93 4.83 -13.41
N THR A 88 -8.81 4.05 -12.81
CA THR A 88 -10.27 4.26 -12.86
C THR A 88 -10.68 5.46 -12.01
N LEU A 89 -10.05 5.62 -10.85
CA LEU A 89 -10.27 6.74 -9.95
C LEU A 89 -9.58 8.03 -10.45
N GLY A 90 -8.45 7.94 -11.15
CA GLY A 90 -7.57 9.07 -11.44
C GLY A 90 -6.89 9.58 -10.17
N ILE A 91 -6.56 8.70 -9.22
CA ILE A 91 -5.94 9.05 -7.96
C ILE A 91 -4.68 8.20 -7.78
N TYR A 92 -3.52 8.86 -7.78
CA TYR A 92 -2.20 8.23 -7.68
C TYR A 92 -1.38 8.76 -6.51
N ASP A 93 -1.88 9.77 -5.80
CA ASP A 93 -1.22 10.45 -4.68
C ASP A 93 -1.78 10.02 -3.31
N LEU A 94 -1.15 10.52 -2.24
CA LEU A 94 -1.54 10.25 -0.85
C LEU A 94 -2.67 11.18 -0.36
N GLY A 95 -2.76 12.39 -0.90
CA GLY A 95 -3.59 13.47 -0.36
C GLY A 95 -5.03 13.51 -0.90
N THR A 96 -5.31 12.79 -1.98
CA THR A 96 -6.63 12.84 -2.62
C THR A 96 -7.53 11.75 -2.09
N ASN A 97 -8.63 12.15 -1.42
CA ASN A 97 -9.66 11.21 -0.97
C ASN A 97 -10.48 10.68 -2.16
N PHE A 98 -10.79 9.37 -2.18
CA PHE A 98 -11.53 8.72 -3.26
C PHE A 98 -12.94 9.30 -3.46
N ARG A 99 -13.58 9.85 -2.39
CA ARG A 99 -14.88 10.52 -2.48
C ARG A 99 -14.90 11.73 -3.42
N LYS A 100 -13.74 12.36 -3.67
CA LYS A 100 -13.62 13.43 -4.65
C LYS A 100 -13.75 12.94 -6.09
N SER A 101 -13.35 11.70 -6.38
CA SER A 101 -13.50 11.06 -7.69
C SER A 101 -14.82 10.32 -7.83
N ARG A 102 -15.27 9.67 -6.76
CA ARG A 102 -16.46 8.81 -6.72
C ARG A 102 -17.22 9.03 -5.42
N PRO A 103 -17.98 10.13 -5.29
CA PRO A 103 -18.76 10.42 -4.07
C PRO A 103 -19.75 9.31 -3.72
N GLU A 104 -20.31 8.66 -4.74
CA GLU A 104 -21.30 7.59 -4.67
C GLU A 104 -20.72 6.19 -4.44
N ALA A 105 -19.39 6.03 -4.47
CA ALA A 105 -18.76 4.72 -4.31
C ALA A 105 -19.19 4.06 -3.00
N VAL A 106 -19.63 2.81 -3.09
CA VAL A 106 -19.95 2.00 -1.92
C VAL A 106 -18.72 1.18 -1.55
N THR A 107 -18.15 1.44 -0.39
CA THR A 107 -17.01 0.69 0.12
C THR A 107 -17.41 -0.73 0.53
N VAL A 108 -16.45 -1.65 0.60
CA VAL A 108 -16.71 -3.00 1.12
C VAL A 108 -17.36 -2.95 2.50
N ALA A 109 -16.91 -2.07 3.39
CA ALA A 109 -17.51 -1.91 4.71
C ALA A 109 -18.97 -1.42 4.66
N GLN A 110 -19.30 -0.46 3.80
CA GLN A 110 -20.68 -0.02 3.57
C GLN A 110 -21.57 -1.13 3.01
N HIS A 111 -21.03 -1.98 2.12
CA HIS A 111 -21.77 -3.11 1.59
C HIS A 111 -22.11 -4.12 2.70
N PHE A 112 -21.15 -4.42 3.57
CA PHE A 112 -21.39 -5.29 4.73
C PHE A 112 -22.39 -4.68 5.70
N ARG A 113 -22.29 -3.36 6.02
CA ARG A 113 -23.29 -2.64 6.83
C ARG A 113 -24.71 -2.77 6.28
N ALA A 114 -24.87 -2.47 4.98
CA ALA A 114 -26.17 -2.59 4.30
C ALA A 114 -26.72 -4.01 4.32
N SER A 115 -25.86 -5.00 4.53
CA SER A 115 -26.21 -6.43 4.64
C SER A 115 -26.40 -6.90 6.09
N GLY A 116 -26.45 -5.99 7.05
CA GLY A 116 -26.73 -6.27 8.45
C GLY A 116 -25.53 -6.62 9.32
N TYR A 117 -24.31 -6.33 8.86
CA TYR A 117 -23.08 -6.44 9.66
C TYR A 117 -22.82 -5.18 10.46
N LYS A 118 -22.16 -5.33 11.62
CA LYS A 118 -21.59 -4.22 12.36
C LYS A 118 -20.18 -3.94 11.86
N ALA A 119 -20.02 -2.88 11.07
CA ALA A 119 -18.74 -2.52 10.45
C ALA A 119 -17.93 -1.57 11.34
N GLN A 120 -16.70 -1.94 11.66
CA GLN A 120 -15.81 -1.19 12.54
C GLN A 120 -14.39 -1.18 11.99
N SER A 121 -13.64 -0.11 12.27
CA SER A 121 -12.24 0.01 11.86
C SER A 121 -11.35 0.58 12.96
N LEU A 122 -10.07 0.21 12.90
CA LEU A 122 -9.03 0.70 13.81
C LEU A 122 -7.66 0.67 13.11
N GLY A 123 -6.81 1.63 13.47
CA GLY A 123 -5.47 1.76 12.91
C GLY A 123 -5.46 2.25 11.45
N LYS A 124 -4.61 1.72 10.62
CA LYS A 124 -4.43 2.19 9.24
C LYS A 124 -5.25 1.37 8.23
N ILE A 125 -6.51 1.74 8.01
CA ILE A 125 -7.38 1.14 6.98
C ILE A 125 -7.40 2.01 5.73
N MET A 126 -7.85 3.25 5.83
CA MET A 126 -7.64 4.27 4.82
C MET A 126 -6.28 4.95 5.05
N HIS A 127 -5.83 5.72 4.09
CA HIS A 127 -4.67 6.59 4.31
C HIS A 127 -5.13 7.88 4.98
N ILE A 128 -4.62 8.13 6.19
CA ILE A 128 -4.82 9.36 6.94
C ILE A 128 -3.52 10.14 6.92
N GLY A 129 -3.59 11.44 6.73
CA GLY A 129 -2.42 12.30 6.56
C GLY A 129 -2.33 12.87 5.15
N HIS A 130 -1.39 13.79 4.93
CA HIS A 130 -1.18 14.49 3.66
C HIS A 130 -2.42 15.25 3.14
N GLY A 131 -3.35 15.61 4.01
CA GLY A 131 -4.64 16.22 3.65
C GLY A 131 -5.77 15.23 3.37
N ASN A 132 -5.51 13.92 3.47
CA ASN A 132 -6.50 12.86 3.36
C ASN A 132 -7.01 12.41 4.73
N GLY A 133 -8.14 11.73 4.78
CA GLY A 133 -8.77 11.29 6.02
C GLY A 133 -9.52 9.98 5.88
N GLU A 134 -10.03 9.51 7.00
CA GLU A 134 -10.87 8.32 7.08
C GLU A 134 -12.25 8.58 6.46
N ASP A 135 -12.90 7.52 5.97
CA ASP A 135 -14.26 7.58 5.44
C ASP A 135 -15.29 7.19 6.53
N ALA A 136 -15.76 8.18 7.29
CA ALA A 136 -16.71 7.95 8.37
C ALA A 136 -18.00 7.26 7.90
N ALA A 137 -18.40 7.43 6.62
CA ALA A 137 -19.58 6.79 6.05
C ALA A 137 -19.46 5.27 5.97
N SER A 138 -18.26 4.73 6.01
CA SER A 138 -17.99 3.28 5.95
C SER A 138 -18.28 2.54 7.27
N TRP A 139 -18.36 3.23 8.41
CA TRP A 139 -18.32 2.60 9.73
C TRP A 139 -19.55 2.90 10.57
N ASP A 140 -19.91 1.98 11.48
CA ASP A 140 -21.02 2.15 12.44
C ASP A 140 -20.60 2.89 13.70
N VAL A 141 -19.29 2.91 13.99
CA VAL A 141 -18.71 3.64 15.10
C VAL A 141 -17.51 4.46 14.62
N PRO A 142 -17.13 5.54 15.32
CA PRO A 142 -15.94 6.30 14.95
C PRO A 142 -14.71 5.39 14.81
N HIS A 143 -13.93 5.64 13.76
CA HIS A 143 -12.67 4.96 13.56
C HIS A 143 -11.73 5.17 14.75
N PHE A 144 -11.08 4.10 15.21
CA PHE A 144 -10.13 4.21 16.32
C PHE A 144 -8.74 4.58 15.79
N HIS A 145 -8.25 5.72 16.26
CA HIS A 145 -6.87 6.15 16.08
C HIS A 145 -6.06 5.80 17.34
N ALA A 146 -5.01 5.00 17.17
CA ALA A 146 -4.02 4.87 18.21
C ALA A 146 -3.34 6.24 18.44
N LYS A 147 -2.94 6.52 19.67
CA LYS A 147 -2.09 7.68 19.93
C LYS A 147 -0.79 7.48 19.16
N THR A 148 -0.48 8.41 18.27
CA THR A 148 0.71 8.32 17.43
C THR A 148 1.93 8.66 18.27
N ILE A 149 2.46 7.67 18.98
CA ILE A 149 3.79 7.75 19.58
C ILE A 149 4.72 7.15 18.54
N GLN A 150 5.38 8.02 17.76
CA GLN A 150 6.35 7.58 16.78
C GLN A 150 7.63 7.10 17.44
N TYR A 151 8.02 7.76 18.53
CA TYR A 151 9.26 7.51 19.25
C TYR A 151 9.02 7.52 20.76
N SER A 152 9.70 6.66 21.49
CA SER A 152 9.65 6.57 22.95
C SER A 152 10.89 7.12 23.64
N LEU A 153 12.05 7.13 22.97
CA LEU A 153 13.28 7.70 23.48
C LEU A 153 13.20 9.23 23.50
N LYS A 154 13.63 9.84 24.58
CA LYS A 154 13.52 11.31 24.78
C LYS A 154 14.19 12.13 23.68
N GLU A 155 15.31 11.67 23.18
CA GLU A 155 16.08 12.28 22.09
C GLU A 155 15.29 12.32 20.77
N ASN A 156 14.33 11.41 20.58
CA ASN A 156 13.51 11.30 19.39
C ASN A 156 12.10 11.91 19.56
N GLN A 157 11.68 12.29 20.78
CA GLN A 157 10.30 12.74 21.09
C GLN A 157 9.97 14.17 20.66
N THR A 158 10.79 14.81 19.86
CA THR A 158 10.44 16.13 19.30
C THR A 158 9.38 15.96 18.20
N PRO A 159 8.47 16.94 18.03
CA PRO A 159 7.57 16.93 16.88
C PRO A 159 8.37 16.80 15.58
N THR A 160 8.06 15.80 14.77
CA THR A 160 8.76 15.54 13.52
C THR A 160 7.91 15.93 12.32
N ARG A 161 8.59 16.17 11.19
CA ARG A 161 7.96 16.42 9.90
C ARG A 161 6.98 15.32 9.49
N GLU A 162 7.39 14.06 9.65
CA GLU A 162 6.60 12.87 9.32
C GLU A 162 5.37 12.77 10.22
N GLY A 163 5.52 12.98 11.54
CA GLY A 163 4.41 13.01 12.48
C GLY A 163 3.38 14.08 12.15
N ALA A 164 3.83 15.27 11.77
CA ALA A 164 2.93 16.34 11.36
C ALA A 164 2.13 16.00 10.09
N LEU A 165 2.74 15.30 9.12
CA LEU A 165 2.06 14.84 7.91
C LEU A 165 0.95 13.83 8.24
N PHE A 166 1.20 12.89 9.15
CA PHE A 166 0.19 11.92 9.62
C PHE A 166 -0.95 12.61 10.38
N ASP A 167 -0.66 13.64 11.15
CA ASP A 167 -1.66 14.42 11.90
C ASP A 167 -2.37 15.49 11.06
N ASN A 168 -2.12 15.56 9.75
CA ASN A 168 -2.61 16.63 8.86
C ASN A 168 -2.19 18.04 9.30
N LYS A 169 -1.08 18.15 10.02
CA LYS A 169 -0.46 19.42 10.42
C LYS A 169 0.59 19.88 9.40
N ARG A 170 0.99 21.14 9.48
CA ARG A 170 2.02 21.67 8.58
C ARG A 170 3.41 21.19 9.01
N PRO A 171 4.19 20.54 8.11
CA PRO A 171 5.51 20.02 8.43
C PRO A 171 6.65 21.02 8.23
N ASP A 172 6.38 22.20 7.66
CA ASP A 172 7.37 23.04 6.97
C ASP A 172 8.53 23.57 7.84
N GLN A 173 8.37 23.53 9.16
CA GLN A 173 9.39 24.01 10.12
C GLN A 173 9.84 22.93 11.11
N LEU A 174 9.40 21.70 10.94
CA LEU A 174 9.72 20.64 11.88
C LEU A 174 10.97 19.86 11.45
N PRO A 175 11.79 19.41 12.40
CA PRO A 175 12.96 18.59 12.10
C PRO A 175 12.53 17.22 11.55
N ARG A 176 13.44 16.58 10.82
CA ARG A 176 13.29 15.17 10.43
C ARG A 176 13.45 14.30 11.68
N GLY A 177 12.67 13.21 11.77
CA GLY A 177 12.83 12.19 12.80
C GLY A 177 13.91 11.18 12.44
N ALA A 178 14.24 10.27 13.37
CA ALA A 178 15.13 9.15 13.12
C ALA A 178 14.41 8.07 12.28
N ALA A 179 15.13 7.41 11.36
CA ALA A 179 14.59 6.32 10.54
C ALA A 179 14.31 5.05 11.35
N THR A 180 14.95 4.91 12.51
CA THR A 180 14.84 3.72 13.36
C THR A 180 14.80 4.10 14.84
N GLU A 181 14.18 3.24 15.66
CA GLU A 181 14.30 3.31 17.12
C GLU A 181 14.20 1.92 17.73
N MET A 182 15.08 1.64 18.70
CA MET A 182 15.12 0.41 19.46
C MET A 182 15.08 0.75 20.97
N ALA A 183 13.88 0.85 21.52
CA ALA A 183 13.70 1.17 22.94
C ALA A 183 13.26 -0.05 23.76
N ASP A 184 13.75 -0.17 24.99
CA ASP A 184 13.31 -1.21 25.93
C ASP A 184 12.00 -0.78 26.61
N VAL A 185 10.89 -1.05 25.92
CA VAL A 185 9.55 -0.63 26.32
C VAL A 185 8.50 -1.73 26.09
N ALA A 186 7.31 -1.55 26.67
CA ALA A 186 6.19 -2.44 26.46
C ALA A 186 5.62 -2.31 25.02
N ASP A 187 4.87 -3.33 24.56
CA ASP A 187 4.27 -3.35 23.22
C ASP A 187 3.29 -2.20 22.97
N ASP A 188 2.49 -1.86 23.98
CA ASP A 188 1.46 -0.84 23.92
C ASP A 188 2.01 0.59 23.99
N THR A 189 3.31 0.75 24.17
CA THR A 189 3.99 2.04 24.01
C THR A 189 3.83 2.56 22.58
N TYR A 190 3.89 1.69 21.58
CA TYR A 190 3.71 2.05 20.18
C TYR A 190 2.30 1.73 19.67
N SER A 191 1.93 2.33 18.55
CA SER A 191 0.58 2.30 18.00
C SER A 191 0.02 0.89 17.77
N ASP A 192 0.81 -0.05 17.27
CA ASP A 192 0.32 -1.38 16.92
C ASP A 192 -0.10 -2.20 18.15
N GLY A 193 0.57 -2.01 19.29
CA GLY A 193 0.12 -2.59 20.56
C GLY A 193 -1.22 -2.04 21.05
N GLN A 194 -1.44 -0.72 20.89
CA GLN A 194 -2.72 -0.07 21.22
C GLN A 194 -3.84 -0.54 20.28
N ILE A 195 -3.53 -0.71 18.97
CA ILE A 195 -4.46 -1.24 17.96
C ILE A 195 -4.87 -2.67 18.32
N ALA A 196 -3.92 -3.51 18.70
CA ALA A 196 -4.21 -4.89 19.12
C ALA A 196 -5.10 -4.93 20.38
N ALA A 197 -4.82 -4.10 21.38
CA ALA A 197 -5.63 -4.01 22.59
C ALA A 197 -7.07 -3.58 22.28
N GLU A 198 -7.27 -2.58 21.41
CA GLU A 198 -8.61 -2.15 21.00
C GLU A 198 -9.31 -3.21 20.13
N ALA A 199 -8.59 -3.93 19.26
CA ALA A 199 -9.16 -5.03 18.49
C ALA A 199 -9.69 -6.15 19.39
N ILE A 200 -8.93 -6.52 20.42
CA ILE A 200 -9.34 -7.50 21.44
C ILE A 200 -10.62 -7.04 22.13
N ARG A 201 -10.67 -5.77 22.59
CA ARG A 201 -11.87 -5.21 23.24
C ARG A 201 -13.10 -5.28 22.33
N ARG A 202 -12.95 -4.99 21.04
CA ARG A 202 -14.05 -5.07 20.06
C ARG A 202 -14.49 -6.50 19.78
N LEU A 203 -13.56 -7.46 19.71
CA LEU A 203 -13.89 -8.87 19.57
C LEU A 203 -14.67 -9.40 20.80
N GLN A 204 -14.28 -9.00 22.00
CA GLN A 204 -14.99 -9.34 23.24
C GLN A 204 -16.43 -8.77 23.24
N ALA A 205 -16.59 -7.52 22.82
CA ALA A 205 -17.91 -6.92 22.67
C ALA A 205 -18.76 -7.63 21.60
N ALA A 206 -18.16 -7.99 20.46
CA ALA A 206 -18.84 -8.69 19.37
C ALA A 206 -19.30 -10.10 19.77
N LYS A 207 -18.62 -10.78 20.73
CA LYS A 207 -19.03 -12.08 21.24
C LYS A 207 -20.39 -12.03 21.94
N SER A 208 -20.70 -10.92 22.62
CA SER A 208 -21.97 -10.70 23.31
C SER A 208 -23.06 -10.18 22.36
N ASP A 209 -22.68 -9.63 21.22
CA ASP A 209 -23.56 -9.14 20.17
C ASP A 209 -23.95 -10.30 19.24
N LYS A 210 -25.22 -10.43 18.90
CA LYS A 210 -25.71 -11.48 17.98
C LYS A 210 -25.52 -11.09 16.51
N GLN A 211 -25.16 -9.83 16.25
CA GLN A 211 -24.93 -9.31 14.90
C GLN A 211 -23.58 -9.74 14.38
N PRO A 212 -23.46 -10.23 13.14
CA PRO A 212 -22.17 -10.52 12.54
C PRO A 212 -21.34 -9.23 12.39
N PHE A 213 -20.03 -9.32 12.58
CA PHE A 213 -19.15 -8.17 12.47
C PHE A 213 -18.32 -8.17 11.17
N PHE A 214 -18.03 -6.98 10.69
CA PHE A 214 -16.95 -6.67 9.75
C PHE A 214 -15.95 -5.80 10.51
N LEU A 215 -14.85 -6.38 10.97
CA LEU A 215 -13.82 -5.69 11.74
C LEU A 215 -12.55 -5.55 10.89
N ALA A 216 -12.19 -4.30 10.56
CA ALA A 216 -10.98 -3.97 9.86
C ALA A 216 -9.91 -3.48 10.85
N VAL A 217 -8.79 -4.20 10.92
CA VAL A 217 -7.65 -3.95 11.82
C VAL A 217 -6.44 -3.59 10.99
N GLY A 218 -5.95 -2.35 11.10
CA GLY A 218 -4.84 -1.85 10.32
C GLY A 218 -3.59 -1.62 11.17
N PHE A 219 -2.56 -2.46 11.01
CA PHE A 219 -1.26 -2.27 11.63
C PHE A 219 -0.39 -1.31 10.81
N LEU A 220 0.40 -0.48 11.51
CA LEU A 220 1.28 0.50 10.89
C LEU A 220 2.66 -0.08 10.54
N LYS A 221 3.16 -1.03 11.34
CA LYS A 221 4.46 -1.62 11.08
C LYS A 221 4.34 -2.75 10.05
N PRO A 222 5.37 -2.91 9.17
CA PRO A 222 6.72 -2.31 9.21
C PRO A 222 6.91 -0.96 8.49
N HIS A 223 5.90 -0.11 8.31
CA HIS A 223 6.09 1.24 7.76
C HIS A 223 7.13 2.06 8.56
N LEU A 224 7.90 2.89 7.85
CA LEU A 224 8.84 3.85 8.47
C LEU A 224 8.15 4.79 9.49
N PRO A 225 8.86 5.27 10.52
CA PRO A 225 10.20 4.82 10.93
C PRO A 225 10.15 3.38 11.45
N PHE A 226 11.24 2.62 11.29
CA PHE A 226 11.31 1.25 11.79
C PHE A 226 11.51 1.26 13.30
N VAL A 227 10.41 1.44 14.02
CA VAL A 227 10.41 1.44 15.49
C VAL A 227 9.76 0.17 16.01
N ALA A 228 10.42 -0.47 16.95
CA ALA A 228 9.90 -1.64 17.65
C ALA A 228 10.54 -1.74 19.04
N PRO A 229 9.88 -2.33 20.05
CA PRO A 229 10.52 -2.67 21.31
C PRO A 229 11.78 -3.51 21.11
N LYS A 230 12.82 -3.22 21.91
CA LYS A 230 14.16 -3.82 21.77
C LYS A 230 14.15 -5.35 21.61
N ARG A 231 13.26 -6.04 22.32
CA ARG A 231 13.17 -7.51 22.25
C ARG A 231 12.90 -8.06 20.85
N TYR A 232 12.26 -7.29 19.96
CA TYR A 232 12.03 -7.71 18.57
C TYR A 232 13.26 -7.51 17.70
N TRP A 233 14.09 -6.52 17.99
CA TRP A 233 15.40 -6.36 17.38
C TRP A 233 16.33 -7.51 17.78
N ASP A 234 16.33 -7.86 19.07
CA ASP A 234 17.17 -8.94 19.62
C ASP A 234 16.83 -10.34 19.06
N MET A 235 15.66 -10.51 18.41
CA MET A 235 15.29 -11.76 17.72
C MET A 235 16.11 -12.01 16.45
N HIS A 236 16.77 -11.00 15.91
CA HIS A 236 17.47 -11.06 14.64
C HIS A 236 18.96 -10.81 14.82
N ASP A 237 19.78 -11.72 14.28
CA ASP A 237 21.20 -11.49 14.13
C ASP A 237 21.45 -10.63 12.88
N ALA A 238 21.76 -9.35 13.07
CA ALA A 238 21.95 -8.41 11.98
C ALA A 238 23.01 -8.86 10.96
N ALA A 239 24.03 -9.62 11.40
CA ALA A 239 25.08 -10.11 10.51
C ALA A 239 24.58 -11.19 9.52
N LYS A 240 23.49 -11.88 9.87
CA LYS A 240 22.89 -12.95 9.04
C LYS A 240 21.77 -12.47 8.14
N LEU A 241 21.27 -11.24 8.32
CA LEU A 241 20.16 -10.72 7.50
C LEU A 241 20.58 -10.58 6.03
N PRO A 242 19.64 -10.81 5.09
CA PRO A 242 19.93 -10.73 3.67
C PRO A 242 20.39 -9.32 3.29
N GLN A 243 21.36 -9.24 2.41
CA GLN A 243 21.83 -7.98 1.84
C GLN A 243 21.43 -7.93 0.37
N PRO A 244 21.16 -6.74 -0.19
CA PRO A 244 20.85 -6.61 -1.60
C PRO A 244 22.07 -7.01 -2.44
N GLU A 245 21.85 -7.93 -3.39
CA GLU A 245 22.91 -8.42 -4.28
C GLU A 245 23.29 -7.40 -5.35
N ARG A 246 22.33 -6.57 -5.76
CA ARG A 246 22.52 -5.54 -6.79
C ARG A 246 22.11 -4.17 -6.26
N LEU A 247 23.03 -3.19 -6.39
CA LEU A 247 22.84 -1.81 -5.94
C LEU A 247 22.65 -0.81 -7.08
N THR A 248 22.51 -1.30 -8.32
CA THR A 248 22.28 -0.47 -9.51
C THR A 248 20.92 -0.80 -10.12
N PRO A 249 20.25 0.18 -10.74
CA PRO A 249 19.03 -0.06 -11.49
C PRO A 249 19.16 -1.19 -12.52
N PRO A 250 18.05 -1.74 -13.02
CA PRO A 250 18.07 -2.70 -14.12
C PRO A 250 18.79 -2.12 -15.35
N ASP A 251 19.62 -2.93 -16.01
CA ASP A 251 20.30 -2.50 -17.22
C ASP A 251 19.28 -2.20 -18.33
N GLY A 252 19.37 -1.03 -18.93
CA GLY A 252 18.45 -0.59 -19.99
C GLY A 252 17.06 -0.14 -19.51
N ALA A 253 16.84 0.00 -18.20
CA ALA A 253 15.62 0.63 -17.69
C ALA A 253 15.62 2.13 -18.03
N PRO A 254 14.44 2.75 -18.31
CA PRO A 254 14.33 4.19 -18.43
C PRO A 254 14.82 4.88 -17.15
N SER A 255 15.60 5.95 -17.28
CA SER A 255 16.24 6.62 -16.13
C SER A 255 15.27 7.16 -15.07
N PHE A 256 14.03 7.39 -15.45
CA PHE A 256 12.96 7.86 -14.56
C PHE A 256 12.21 6.72 -13.85
N ALA A 257 12.31 5.46 -14.30
CA ALA A 257 11.54 4.34 -13.74
C ALA A 257 11.97 3.98 -12.30
N PRO A 258 13.27 3.93 -11.95
CA PRO A 258 13.72 3.65 -10.58
C PRO A 258 13.35 4.75 -9.57
N GLN A 259 13.37 4.38 -8.29
CA GLN A 259 13.16 5.31 -7.16
C GLN A 259 14.17 5.01 -6.04
N PHE A 260 14.94 6.02 -5.65
CA PHE A 260 16.04 5.86 -4.71
C PHE A 260 15.68 6.21 -3.26
N GLY A 261 14.42 5.97 -2.86
CA GLY A 261 13.99 6.07 -1.48
C GLY A 261 13.71 7.49 -1.00
N GLY A 262 12.95 8.28 -1.78
CA GLY A 262 12.61 9.66 -1.40
C GLY A 262 11.93 9.79 -0.04
N GLU A 263 11.10 8.82 0.37
CA GLU A 263 10.49 8.78 1.70
C GLU A 263 11.55 8.53 2.79
N LEU A 264 12.41 7.50 2.62
CA LEU A 264 13.50 7.22 3.55
C LEU A 264 14.47 8.40 3.67
N ARG A 265 14.74 9.09 2.56
CA ARG A 265 15.65 10.26 2.53
C ARG A 265 15.10 11.49 3.29
N ASN A 266 13.87 11.42 3.78
CA ASN A 266 13.30 12.44 4.65
C ASN A 266 13.66 12.27 6.14
N TYR A 267 14.36 11.20 6.52
CA TYR A 267 14.78 10.97 7.91
C TYR A 267 16.16 11.60 8.19
N ALA A 268 16.37 12.01 9.46
CA ALA A 268 17.52 12.82 9.86
C ALA A 268 18.87 12.09 9.76
N ASP A 269 18.85 10.80 10.01
CA ASP A 269 20.00 9.89 10.02
C ASP A 269 20.30 9.25 8.65
N ILE A 270 19.55 9.65 7.62
CA ILE A 270 19.71 9.12 6.26
C ILE A 270 20.39 10.16 5.37
N PRO A 271 21.51 9.82 4.70
CA PRO A 271 22.20 10.73 3.78
C PRO A 271 21.28 11.21 2.66
N ASP A 272 21.38 12.48 2.28
CA ASP A 272 20.66 13.05 1.14
C ASP A 272 21.15 12.45 -0.21
N GLY A 273 20.32 12.60 -1.24
CA GLY A 273 20.65 12.22 -2.61
C GLY A 273 20.17 10.82 -3.04
N SER A 274 20.68 10.35 -4.18
CA SER A 274 20.23 9.10 -4.82
C SER A 274 21.29 7.98 -4.80
N LYS A 275 22.46 8.23 -4.22
CA LYS A 275 23.52 7.19 -4.15
C LYS A 275 23.08 6.05 -3.23
N PRO A 276 23.50 4.82 -3.52
CA PRO A 276 23.30 3.70 -2.59
C PRO A 276 23.79 4.05 -1.18
N LEU A 277 23.09 3.53 -0.17
CA LEU A 277 23.51 3.66 1.23
C LEU A 277 24.73 2.79 1.49
N SER A 278 25.49 3.11 2.56
CA SER A 278 26.59 2.24 3.00
C SER A 278 26.05 0.85 3.39
N ALA A 279 26.90 -0.18 3.30
CA ALA A 279 26.53 -1.53 3.69
C ALA A 279 26.11 -1.64 5.16
N GLU A 280 26.72 -0.84 6.04
CA GLU A 280 26.38 -0.78 7.46
C GLU A 280 24.96 -0.20 7.67
N LEU A 281 24.67 0.96 7.08
CA LEU A 281 23.36 1.59 7.19
C LEU A 281 22.27 0.74 6.52
N THR A 282 22.56 0.12 5.36
CA THR A 282 21.66 -0.84 4.70
C THR A 282 21.31 -1.99 5.62
N ARG A 283 22.32 -2.60 6.27
CA ARG A 283 22.10 -3.70 7.24
C ARG A 283 21.27 -3.25 8.43
N HIS A 284 21.54 -2.07 8.97
CA HIS A 284 20.79 -1.52 10.09
C HIS A 284 19.32 -1.30 9.73
N LEU A 285 19.03 -0.73 8.58
CA LEU A 285 17.66 -0.50 8.11
C LEU A 285 16.91 -1.81 7.80
N ILE A 286 17.59 -2.80 7.22
CA ILE A 286 17.02 -4.14 7.02
C ILE A 286 16.69 -4.77 8.39
N HIS A 287 17.60 -4.66 9.35
CA HIS A 287 17.35 -5.12 10.72
C HIS A 287 16.10 -4.48 11.34
N GLY A 288 15.98 -3.15 11.19
CA GLY A 288 14.80 -2.41 11.63
C GLY A 288 13.50 -2.87 10.97
N TYR A 289 13.52 -3.15 9.67
CA TYR A 289 12.36 -3.67 8.95
C TYR A 289 11.92 -5.04 9.50
N TYR A 290 12.85 -5.98 9.68
CA TYR A 290 12.54 -7.31 10.24
C TYR A 290 12.08 -7.23 11.70
N ALA A 291 12.69 -6.38 12.51
CA ALA A 291 12.27 -6.15 13.90
C ALA A 291 10.85 -5.58 13.97
N ALA A 292 10.54 -4.57 13.14
CA ALA A 292 9.20 -3.99 13.05
C ALA A 292 8.16 -4.99 12.53
N THR A 293 8.54 -5.86 11.58
CA THR A 293 7.68 -6.96 11.10
C THR A 293 7.38 -7.97 12.21
N SER A 294 8.39 -8.36 13.00
CA SER A 294 8.21 -9.29 14.13
C SER A 294 7.36 -8.69 15.25
N TYR A 295 7.51 -7.39 15.49
CA TYR A 295 6.66 -6.66 16.43
C TYR A 295 5.20 -6.67 15.98
N MET A 296 4.92 -6.34 14.73
CA MET A 296 3.58 -6.38 14.15
C MET A 296 2.99 -7.80 14.21
N ASP A 297 3.77 -8.82 13.84
CA ASP A 297 3.34 -10.23 13.92
C ASP A 297 2.90 -10.61 15.34
N ALA A 298 3.63 -10.18 16.36
CA ALA A 298 3.28 -10.44 17.75
C ALA A 298 1.96 -9.74 18.15
N GLN A 299 1.71 -8.51 17.65
CA GLN A 299 0.45 -7.82 17.91
C GLN A 299 -0.73 -8.50 17.19
N LEU A 300 -0.53 -8.94 15.96
CA LEU A 300 -1.49 -9.76 15.22
C LEU A 300 -1.81 -11.06 15.99
N GLY A 301 -0.78 -11.71 16.52
CA GLY A 301 -0.94 -12.94 17.33
C GLY A 301 -1.95 -12.75 18.47
N LYS A 302 -1.84 -11.66 19.23
CA LYS A 302 -2.78 -11.36 20.32
C LYS A 302 -4.24 -11.27 19.85
N VAL A 303 -4.46 -10.67 18.67
CA VAL A 303 -5.81 -10.54 18.08
C VAL A 303 -6.35 -11.90 17.63
N LEU A 304 -5.52 -12.72 16.99
CA LEU A 304 -5.90 -14.06 16.53
C LEU A 304 -6.16 -15.02 17.71
N ASP A 305 -5.35 -14.92 18.77
CA ASP A 305 -5.53 -15.70 19.98
C ASP A 305 -6.86 -15.35 20.69
N GLU A 306 -7.22 -14.07 20.76
CA GLU A 306 -8.51 -13.66 21.33
C GLU A 306 -9.68 -14.14 20.46
N LEU A 307 -9.59 -14.06 19.14
CA LEU A 307 -10.60 -14.59 18.22
C LEU A 307 -10.84 -16.09 18.47
N LYS A 308 -9.76 -16.85 18.66
CA LYS A 308 -9.80 -18.28 18.98
C LYS A 308 -10.38 -18.54 20.37
N LYS A 309 -9.92 -17.82 21.41
CA LYS A 309 -10.40 -17.91 22.79
C LYS A 309 -11.90 -17.67 22.92
N LEU A 310 -12.42 -16.72 22.13
CA LEU A 310 -13.84 -16.40 22.06
C LEU A 310 -14.67 -17.44 21.25
N ASN A 311 -14.03 -18.48 20.67
CA ASN A 311 -14.66 -19.45 19.78
C ASN A 311 -15.34 -18.80 18.56
N LEU A 312 -14.80 -17.71 18.03
CA LEU A 312 -15.28 -17.00 16.84
C LEU A 312 -14.56 -17.45 15.55
N GLU A 313 -13.38 -18.06 15.68
CA GLU A 313 -12.48 -18.40 14.57
C GLU A 313 -13.17 -19.26 13.49
N LYS A 314 -13.96 -20.28 13.90
CA LYS A 314 -14.60 -21.21 12.97
C LYS A 314 -15.69 -20.58 12.08
N ASN A 315 -16.25 -19.45 12.52
CA ASN A 315 -17.28 -18.71 11.78
C ASN A 315 -16.79 -17.30 11.38
N THR A 316 -15.50 -17.15 11.12
CA THR A 316 -14.91 -15.87 10.72
C THR A 316 -14.05 -16.06 9.48
N ILE A 317 -14.29 -15.23 8.46
CA ILE A 317 -13.38 -15.05 7.34
C ILE A 317 -12.27 -14.15 7.83
N VAL A 318 -11.02 -14.65 7.84
CA VAL A 318 -9.84 -13.88 8.22
C VAL A 318 -9.01 -13.63 6.97
N VAL A 319 -8.76 -12.36 6.66
CA VAL A 319 -7.87 -11.95 5.56
C VAL A 319 -6.70 -11.19 6.14
N LEU A 320 -5.48 -11.59 5.78
CA LEU A 320 -4.29 -10.77 5.94
C LEU A 320 -3.91 -10.23 4.57
N TRP A 321 -3.69 -8.91 4.48
CA TRP A 321 -3.35 -8.19 3.27
C TRP A 321 -2.26 -7.15 3.55
N GLY A 322 -1.13 -7.24 2.82
CA GLY A 322 -0.15 -6.17 2.74
C GLY A 322 -0.59 -5.16 1.68
N ASP A 323 -0.52 -3.86 1.96
CA ASP A 323 -1.05 -2.86 1.02
C ASP A 323 -0.18 -2.67 -0.23
N HIS A 324 1.12 -2.82 -0.11
CA HIS A 324 2.11 -2.93 -1.19
C HIS A 324 3.40 -3.57 -0.64
N GLY A 325 4.31 -3.89 -1.54
CA GLY A 325 5.63 -4.37 -1.18
C GLY A 325 6.60 -3.26 -0.78
N TRP A 326 7.89 -3.58 -0.69
CA TRP A 326 8.92 -2.69 -0.20
C TRP A 326 10.29 -3.03 -0.76
N HIS A 327 11.05 -2.04 -1.23
CA HIS A 327 12.45 -2.17 -1.56
C HIS A 327 13.31 -2.07 -0.29
N LEU A 328 14.25 -2.99 -0.13
CA LEU A 328 15.21 -3.04 0.99
C LEU A 328 16.65 -2.89 0.49
N GLY A 329 16.90 -1.93 -0.41
CA GLY A 329 18.21 -1.66 -1.00
C GLY A 329 18.46 -2.38 -2.33
N ASP A 330 17.58 -3.28 -2.75
CA ASP A 330 17.63 -3.94 -4.05
C ASP A 330 17.62 -2.89 -5.18
N HIS A 331 18.51 -3.05 -6.15
CA HIS A 331 18.78 -2.07 -7.20
C HIS A 331 19.20 -0.68 -6.70
N GLY A 332 19.67 -0.55 -5.45
CA GLY A 332 19.92 0.74 -4.79
C GLY A 332 18.63 1.46 -4.37
N MET A 333 17.46 0.83 -4.54
CA MET A 333 16.15 1.41 -4.25
C MET A 333 15.70 1.14 -2.81
N TRP A 334 14.89 2.03 -2.29
CA TRP A 334 14.24 1.93 -0.97
C TRP A 334 12.79 2.37 -1.06
N CYS A 335 12.01 1.97 -0.09
CA CYS A 335 10.57 2.22 -0.01
C CYS A 335 9.76 1.44 -1.07
N LYS A 336 8.73 2.05 -1.61
CA LYS A 336 7.80 1.48 -2.59
C LYS A 336 7.95 2.19 -3.95
N HIS A 337 7.02 2.90 -4.37
CA HIS A 337 7.00 3.92 -5.43
C HIS A 337 7.54 3.48 -6.81
N THR A 338 7.38 2.20 -7.19
CA THR A 338 7.81 1.65 -8.49
C THR A 338 6.81 0.63 -9.02
N ASN A 339 7.01 0.19 -10.28
CA ASN A 339 6.30 -0.96 -10.85
C ASN A 339 7.06 -2.28 -10.68
N TYR A 340 8.19 -2.31 -9.97
CA TYR A 340 9.00 -3.52 -9.79
C TYR A 340 8.36 -4.51 -8.83
N GLU A 341 8.72 -5.80 -8.96
CA GLU A 341 8.15 -6.91 -8.17
C GLU A 341 8.26 -6.68 -6.67
N GLN A 342 9.39 -6.14 -6.19
CA GLN A 342 9.61 -5.88 -4.77
C GLN A 342 8.60 -4.90 -4.18
N ALA A 343 8.10 -3.96 -4.98
CA ALA A 343 7.11 -2.97 -4.54
C ALA A 343 5.67 -3.39 -4.83
N THR A 344 5.42 -4.23 -5.84
CA THR A 344 4.06 -4.54 -6.29
C THR A 344 3.52 -5.87 -5.78
N ARG A 345 4.40 -6.86 -5.50
CA ARG A 345 3.99 -8.15 -4.94
C ARG A 345 3.72 -8.04 -3.44
N ILE A 346 2.57 -8.55 -3.02
CA ILE A 346 2.07 -8.44 -1.64
C ILE A 346 1.70 -9.80 -1.05
N PRO A 347 1.78 -9.98 0.27
CA PRO A 347 1.20 -11.15 0.90
C PRO A 347 -0.33 -11.02 0.99
N ILE A 348 -1.03 -12.08 0.59
CA ILE A 348 -2.47 -12.27 0.84
C ILE A 348 -2.67 -13.68 1.37
N LEU A 349 -3.28 -13.78 2.56
CA LEU A 349 -3.72 -15.02 3.17
C LEU A 349 -5.23 -14.93 3.42
N VAL A 350 -5.99 -15.97 3.06
CA VAL A 350 -7.43 -16.03 3.32
C VAL A 350 -7.77 -17.34 4.02
N SER A 351 -8.25 -17.22 5.26
CA SER A 351 -8.88 -18.33 6.00
C SER A 351 -10.39 -18.11 6.00
N ALA A 352 -11.16 -19.07 5.50
CA ALA A 352 -12.62 -18.96 5.45
C ALA A 352 -13.28 -20.23 5.99
N PRO A 353 -14.50 -20.15 6.56
CA PRO A 353 -15.23 -21.32 7.01
C PRO A 353 -15.37 -22.36 5.88
N GLY A 354 -14.99 -23.60 6.19
CA GLY A 354 -15.03 -24.70 5.22
C GLY A 354 -13.91 -24.76 4.17
N ALA A 355 -13.08 -23.69 4.07
CA ALA A 355 -11.92 -23.72 3.17
C ALA A 355 -10.78 -24.58 3.75
N LYS A 356 -10.04 -25.25 2.86
CA LYS A 356 -8.84 -26.02 3.21
C LYS A 356 -7.59 -25.15 3.07
N ALA A 357 -6.64 -25.34 3.96
CA ALA A 357 -5.33 -24.72 3.81
C ALA A 357 -4.66 -25.19 2.52
N ALA A 358 -4.12 -24.25 1.75
CA ALA A 358 -3.46 -24.52 0.48
C ALA A 358 -2.52 -23.38 0.08
N ARG A 359 -1.71 -23.61 -0.94
CA ARG A 359 -0.96 -22.57 -1.66
C ARG A 359 -1.51 -22.45 -3.07
N SER A 360 -1.71 -21.22 -3.54
CA SER A 360 -2.23 -20.97 -4.87
C SER A 360 -1.28 -20.12 -5.71
N GLN A 361 -1.08 -20.53 -6.95
CA GLN A 361 -0.34 -19.79 -7.97
C GLN A 361 -1.24 -18.85 -8.80
N ALA A 362 -2.53 -18.75 -8.45
CA ALA A 362 -3.44 -17.86 -9.14
C ALA A 362 -3.00 -16.41 -9.02
N LEU A 363 -3.02 -15.69 -10.13
CA LEU A 363 -2.78 -14.26 -10.19
C LEU A 363 -4.00 -13.52 -9.64
N ILE A 364 -3.81 -12.72 -8.58
CA ILE A 364 -4.89 -11.91 -7.98
C ILE A 364 -4.42 -10.47 -7.73
N GLU A 365 -5.37 -9.55 -7.70
CA GLU A 365 -5.15 -8.14 -7.45
C GLU A 365 -5.85 -7.68 -6.15
N THR A 366 -5.38 -6.58 -5.57
CA THR A 366 -6.05 -5.96 -4.40
C THR A 366 -7.54 -5.68 -4.65
N VAL A 367 -7.91 -5.18 -5.84
CA VAL A 367 -9.34 -4.90 -6.18
C VAL A 367 -10.22 -6.14 -6.12
N ASP A 368 -9.67 -7.34 -6.21
CA ASP A 368 -10.41 -8.61 -6.18
C ASP A 368 -10.89 -9.00 -4.77
N LEU A 369 -10.29 -8.42 -3.72
CA LEU A 369 -10.65 -8.74 -2.33
C LEU A 369 -12.08 -8.36 -1.98
N TYR A 370 -12.55 -7.19 -2.40
CA TYR A 370 -13.91 -6.75 -2.10
C TYR A 370 -14.97 -7.73 -2.63
N PRO A 371 -15.05 -8.03 -3.96
CA PRO A 371 -16.04 -8.98 -4.45
C PRO A 371 -15.86 -10.40 -3.87
N THR A 372 -14.64 -10.80 -3.53
CA THR A 372 -14.36 -12.09 -2.89
C THR A 372 -14.94 -12.15 -1.48
N LEU A 373 -14.72 -11.13 -0.66
CA LEU A 373 -15.29 -11.05 0.69
C LEU A 373 -16.82 -11.07 0.65
N ALA A 374 -17.43 -10.34 -0.28
CA ALA A 374 -18.88 -10.32 -0.46
C ALA A 374 -19.40 -11.72 -0.82
N GLU A 375 -18.78 -12.43 -1.79
CA GLU A 375 -19.18 -13.77 -2.19
C GLU A 375 -18.99 -14.80 -1.07
N LEU A 376 -17.87 -14.77 -0.35
CA LEU A 376 -17.61 -15.68 0.78
C LEU A 376 -18.60 -15.47 1.93
N ALA A 377 -19.10 -14.26 2.10
CA ALA A 377 -20.11 -13.92 3.10
C ALA A 377 -21.54 -14.13 2.62
N GLY A 378 -21.74 -14.61 1.38
CA GLY A 378 -23.06 -14.82 0.77
C GLY A 378 -23.82 -13.53 0.50
N LEU A 379 -23.12 -12.42 0.29
CA LEU A 379 -23.73 -11.12 -0.02
C LEU A 379 -24.00 -11.00 -1.53
N PRO A 380 -24.99 -10.17 -1.94
CA PRO A 380 -25.26 -9.92 -3.36
C PRO A 380 -24.02 -9.35 -4.07
N ALA A 381 -23.80 -9.76 -5.32
CA ALA A 381 -22.78 -9.14 -6.17
C ALA A 381 -23.11 -7.66 -6.41
N ARG A 382 -22.08 -6.85 -6.60
CA ARG A 382 -22.24 -5.44 -6.98
C ARG A 382 -21.64 -5.18 -8.34
N ASP A 383 -22.36 -4.39 -9.12
CA ASP A 383 -21.89 -3.91 -10.42
C ASP A 383 -20.92 -2.72 -10.26
N GLY A 384 -20.17 -2.45 -11.33
CA GLY A 384 -19.27 -1.30 -11.41
C GLY A 384 -17.96 -1.45 -10.64
N LEU A 385 -17.61 -2.66 -10.21
CA LEU A 385 -16.32 -2.99 -9.60
C LEU A 385 -15.31 -3.36 -10.70
N ASP A 386 -14.05 -2.96 -10.53
CA ASP A 386 -12.94 -3.38 -11.40
C ASP A 386 -12.42 -4.79 -11.02
N GLY A 387 -12.65 -5.20 -9.78
CA GLY A 387 -12.24 -6.48 -9.23
C GLY A 387 -13.16 -7.63 -9.63
N ARG A 388 -12.64 -8.84 -9.52
CA ARG A 388 -13.38 -10.10 -9.72
C ARG A 388 -13.20 -10.97 -8.50
N SER A 389 -14.25 -11.70 -8.11
CA SER A 389 -14.14 -12.63 -6.98
C SER A 389 -13.24 -13.82 -7.32
N PHE A 390 -12.30 -14.10 -6.43
CA PHE A 390 -11.49 -15.33 -6.43
C PHE A 390 -11.96 -16.36 -5.38
N ALA A 391 -13.19 -16.27 -4.91
CA ALA A 391 -13.74 -17.25 -3.97
C ALA A 391 -13.67 -18.70 -4.52
N GLY A 392 -13.75 -18.87 -5.84
CA GLY A 392 -13.52 -20.16 -6.50
C GLY A 392 -12.13 -20.73 -6.20
N VAL A 393 -11.09 -19.90 -6.19
CA VAL A 393 -9.71 -20.31 -5.84
C VAL A 393 -9.59 -20.71 -4.37
N ILE A 394 -10.36 -20.07 -3.48
CA ILE A 394 -10.36 -20.42 -2.05
C ILE A 394 -11.00 -21.77 -1.81
N ARG A 395 -12.01 -22.13 -2.60
CA ARG A 395 -12.67 -23.46 -2.57
C ARG A 395 -11.79 -24.54 -3.21
N GLU A 396 -11.09 -24.20 -4.30
CA GLU A 396 -10.23 -25.09 -5.07
C GLU A 396 -8.97 -24.32 -5.54
N SER A 397 -7.87 -24.48 -4.83
CA SER A 397 -6.65 -23.67 -4.98
C SER A 397 -5.91 -23.83 -6.31
N SER A 398 -6.22 -24.87 -7.07
CA SER A 398 -5.65 -25.13 -8.41
C SER A 398 -6.33 -24.35 -9.53
N VAL A 399 -7.49 -23.74 -9.27
CA VAL A 399 -8.24 -22.96 -10.27
C VAL A 399 -7.50 -21.68 -10.64
N LYS A 400 -7.39 -21.41 -11.94
CA LYS A 400 -6.89 -20.13 -12.44
C LYS A 400 -7.96 -19.05 -12.23
N HIS A 401 -7.50 -17.84 -11.90
CA HIS A 401 -8.37 -16.68 -11.71
C HIS A 401 -8.22 -15.66 -12.84
N ARG A 402 -6.99 -15.24 -13.10
CA ARG A 402 -6.65 -14.25 -14.12
C ARG A 402 -5.49 -14.76 -14.98
N GLU A 403 -5.43 -14.33 -16.24
CA GLU A 403 -4.24 -14.54 -17.08
C GLU A 403 -3.12 -13.55 -16.77
N PHE A 404 -3.47 -12.37 -16.28
CA PHE A 404 -2.56 -11.32 -15.89
C PHE A 404 -3.17 -10.42 -14.83
N VAL A 405 -2.33 -9.76 -14.07
CA VAL A 405 -2.66 -8.67 -13.14
C VAL A 405 -2.16 -7.34 -13.66
N THR A 406 -2.71 -6.25 -13.14
CA THR A 406 -2.38 -4.90 -13.60
C THR A 406 -2.01 -3.99 -12.43
N HIS A 407 -1.00 -3.16 -12.65
CA HIS A 407 -0.64 -2.09 -11.73
C HIS A 407 -0.16 -0.86 -12.49
N VAL A 408 -0.09 0.25 -11.80
CA VAL A 408 0.33 1.52 -12.39
C VAL A 408 1.27 2.26 -11.46
N TYR A 409 2.15 3.07 -12.04
CA TYR A 409 2.88 4.07 -11.29
C TYR A 409 3.09 5.34 -12.12
N PRO A 410 2.83 6.56 -11.56
CA PRO A 410 3.12 7.80 -12.26
C PRO A 410 4.60 8.20 -12.10
N ARG A 411 5.16 8.77 -13.17
CA ARG A 411 6.49 9.40 -13.18
C ARG A 411 6.43 10.69 -13.97
N GLN A 412 6.73 11.81 -13.33
CA GLN A 412 6.65 13.13 -13.96
C GLN A 412 5.25 13.35 -14.59
N ASN A 413 5.15 13.47 -15.91
CA ASN A 413 3.90 13.61 -16.64
C ASN A 413 3.45 12.30 -17.35
N MET A 414 4.12 11.19 -17.08
CA MET A 414 3.81 9.85 -17.64
C MET A 414 3.14 8.97 -16.59
N ILE A 415 2.42 7.98 -17.08
CA ILE A 415 1.92 6.85 -16.27
C ILE A 415 2.50 5.57 -16.84
N GLY A 416 3.18 4.80 -15.99
CA GLY A 416 3.62 3.45 -16.29
C GLY A 416 2.48 2.48 -16.02
N ARG A 417 1.83 1.99 -17.08
CA ARG A 417 0.81 0.93 -16.98
C ARG A 417 1.48 -0.42 -17.15
N ALA A 418 1.30 -1.31 -16.20
CA ALA A 418 1.93 -2.61 -16.22
C ALA A 418 0.91 -3.74 -16.34
N VAL A 419 1.29 -4.76 -17.09
CA VAL A 419 0.69 -6.10 -17.08
C VAL A 419 1.73 -7.10 -16.59
N ARG A 420 1.33 -8.00 -15.69
CA ARG A 420 2.15 -9.08 -15.12
C ARG A 420 1.40 -10.39 -15.30
N ASP A 421 1.90 -11.26 -16.17
CA ASP A 421 1.37 -12.61 -16.32
C ASP A 421 2.22 -13.66 -15.55
N GLU A 422 2.13 -14.93 -15.84
CA GLU A 422 2.87 -15.97 -15.12
C GLU A 422 4.39 -15.87 -15.32
N ARG A 423 4.85 -15.29 -16.42
CA ARG A 423 6.26 -15.23 -16.78
C ARG A 423 6.79 -13.82 -16.89
N TYR A 424 6.07 -12.93 -17.57
CA TYR A 424 6.56 -11.61 -17.94
C TYR A 424 5.86 -10.48 -17.19
N ARG A 425 6.58 -9.38 -17.00
CA ARG A 425 6.00 -8.07 -16.76
C ARG A 425 6.39 -7.12 -17.86
N LEU A 426 5.39 -6.48 -18.48
CA LEU A 426 5.54 -5.35 -19.38
C LEU A 426 5.05 -4.08 -18.71
N VAL A 427 5.83 -3.01 -18.76
CA VAL A 427 5.41 -1.64 -18.37
C VAL A 427 5.44 -0.76 -19.60
N GLU A 428 4.30 -0.11 -19.88
CA GLU A 428 4.18 0.94 -20.90
C GLU A 428 4.23 2.30 -20.20
N TRP A 429 5.23 3.10 -20.52
CA TRP A 429 5.38 4.46 -20.01
C TRP A 429 4.97 5.47 -21.08
N LYS A 430 3.85 6.17 -20.87
CA LYS A 430 3.42 7.25 -21.76
C LYS A 430 2.62 8.32 -21.01
N LYS A 431 2.46 9.47 -21.64
CA LYS A 431 1.53 10.50 -21.15
C LYS A 431 0.08 10.01 -21.32
N PRO A 432 -0.80 10.26 -20.34
CA PRO A 432 -2.24 9.98 -20.52
C PRO A 432 -2.77 10.58 -21.82
N GLY A 433 -3.47 9.79 -22.61
CA GLY A 433 -4.04 10.19 -23.89
C GLY A 433 -3.06 10.32 -25.07
N ALA A 434 -1.75 10.09 -24.86
CA ALA A 434 -0.80 10.09 -25.97
C ALA A 434 -0.90 8.79 -26.79
N GLU A 435 -0.46 8.85 -28.05
CA GLU A 435 -0.40 7.69 -28.94
C GLU A 435 0.56 6.62 -28.39
N SER A 436 0.22 5.34 -28.56
CA SER A 436 1.04 4.21 -28.11
C SER A 436 2.43 4.16 -28.76
N THR A 437 2.59 4.75 -29.92
CA THR A 437 3.89 4.89 -30.62
C THR A 437 4.88 5.77 -29.89
N THR A 438 4.44 6.58 -28.91
CA THR A 438 5.28 7.44 -28.08
C THR A 438 5.72 6.77 -26.78
N ALA A 439 5.30 5.52 -26.55
CA ALA A 439 5.58 4.80 -25.31
C ALA A 439 7.02 4.32 -25.23
N GLU A 440 7.59 4.40 -24.02
CA GLU A 440 8.79 3.65 -23.64
C GLU A 440 8.38 2.38 -22.90
N TYR A 441 9.13 1.29 -23.09
CA TYR A 441 8.77 0.00 -22.52
C TYR A 441 9.85 -0.56 -21.61
N GLU A 442 9.39 -1.22 -20.53
CA GLU A 442 10.21 -2.15 -19.75
C GLU A 442 9.61 -3.56 -19.86
N LEU A 443 10.45 -4.56 -20.12
CA LEU A 443 10.07 -5.98 -20.16
C LEU A 443 11.02 -6.79 -19.28
N TYR A 444 10.44 -7.57 -18.34
CA TYR A 444 11.18 -8.47 -17.45
C TYR A 444 10.64 -9.88 -17.55
N ASP A 445 11.54 -10.88 -17.55
CA ASP A 445 11.22 -12.31 -17.66
C ASP A 445 11.58 -13.05 -16.37
N TYR A 446 10.60 -13.32 -15.55
CA TYR A 446 10.80 -13.95 -14.23
C TYR A 446 11.19 -15.43 -14.28
N GLN A 447 11.14 -16.07 -15.44
CA GLN A 447 11.66 -17.42 -15.62
C GLN A 447 13.19 -17.43 -15.66
N THR A 448 13.79 -16.40 -16.22
CA THR A 448 15.25 -16.32 -16.45
C THR A 448 15.93 -15.26 -15.59
N ASP A 449 15.19 -14.23 -15.17
CA ASP A 449 15.66 -13.09 -14.37
C ASP A 449 14.63 -12.68 -13.32
N PRO A 450 14.45 -13.47 -12.24
CA PRO A 450 13.50 -13.13 -11.17
C PRO A 450 13.89 -11.87 -10.39
N GLY A 451 15.15 -11.42 -10.53
CA GLY A 451 15.67 -10.21 -9.90
C GLY A 451 15.49 -8.94 -10.72
N GLU A 452 14.88 -9.00 -11.92
CA GLU A 452 14.64 -7.84 -12.78
C GLU A 452 15.93 -7.05 -13.09
N THR A 453 17.02 -7.76 -13.40
CA THR A 453 18.34 -7.12 -13.56
C THR A 453 18.51 -6.45 -14.91
N LYS A 454 17.70 -6.84 -15.92
CA LYS A 454 17.83 -6.37 -17.29
C LYS A 454 16.48 -6.13 -17.97
N ASN A 455 16.30 -4.93 -18.52
CA ASN A 455 15.17 -4.62 -19.39
C ASN A 455 15.37 -5.30 -20.77
N LEU A 456 14.44 -6.19 -21.12
CA LEU A 456 14.48 -6.98 -22.37
C LEU A 456 13.65 -6.34 -23.50
N ALA A 457 13.03 -5.18 -23.30
CA ALA A 457 12.08 -4.60 -24.26
C ALA A 457 12.71 -4.39 -25.65
N ALA A 458 13.96 -3.93 -25.72
CA ALA A 458 14.66 -3.73 -26.98
C ALA A 458 15.04 -5.04 -27.71
N SER A 459 15.30 -6.12 -26.96
CA SER A 459 15.74 -7.41 -27.52
C SER A 459 14.61 -8.40 -27.78
N GLN A 460 13.41 -8.18 -27.18
CA GLN A 460 12.24 -9.06 -27.30
C GLN A 460 10.99 -8.30 -27.77
N ALA A 461 11.12 -7.59 -28.89
CA ALA A 461 10.05 -6.75 -29.43
C ALA A 461 8.73 -7.51 -29.70
N ASP A 462 8.79 -8.79 -30.07
CA ASP A 462 7.60 -9.60 -30.32
C ASP A 462 6.84 -9.90 -29.01
N VAL A 463 7.55 -10.13 -27.90
CA VAL A 463 6.94 -10.30 -26.57
C VAL A 463 6.29 -8.99 -26.12
N VAL A 464 7.00 -7.87 -26.30
CA VAL A 464 6.43 -6.52 -26.02
C VAL A 464 5.11 -6.34 -26.77
N LYS A 465 5.11 -6.62 -28.09
CA LYS A 465 3.92 -6.48 -28.95
C LYS A 465 2.75 -7.35 -28.49
N SER A 466 3.04 -8.61 -28.13
CA SER A 466 2.05 -9.56 -27.63
C SER A 466 1.41 -9.10 -26.31
N LEU A 467 2.20 -8.56 -25.38
CA LEU A 467 1.71 -8.10 -24.08
C LEU A 467 1.07 -6.71 -24.15
N ALA A 468 1.53 -5.84 -25.04
CA ALA A 468 0.97 -4.49 -25.22
C ALA A 468 -0.51 -4.54 -25.65
N VAL A 469 -0.95 -5.55 -26.37
CA VAL A 469 -2.36 -5.77 -26.71
C VAL A 469 -3.23 -5.83 -25.47
N ARG A 470 -2.74 -6.43 -24.35
CA ARG A 470 -3.47 -6.50 -23.08
C ARG A 470 -3.59 -5.11 -22.43
N ILE A 471 -2.54 -4.28 -22.52
CA ILE A 471 -2.57 -2.89 -22.03
C ILE A 471 -3.55 -2.05 -22.85
N LEU A 472 -3.54 -2.20 -24.17
CA LEU A 472 -4.44 -1.47 -25.09
C LEU A 472 -5.93 -1.85 -24.90
N ALA A 473 -6.20 -3.09 -24.48
CA ALA A 473 -7.57 -3.54 -24.19
C ALA A 473 -8.12 -2.98 -22.87
N MET A 474 -7.29 -2.39 -22.02
CA MET A 474 -7.73 -1.74 -20.79
C MET A 474 -8.16 -0.29 -21.06
N PRO A 475 -9.09 0.26 -20.26
CA PRO A 475 -9.38 1.68 -20.30
C PRO A 475 -8.12 2.53 -20.13
N GLU A 476 -8.06 3.64 -20.85
CA GLU A 476 -6.96 4.59 -20.71
C GLU A 476 -6.89 5.11 -19.26
N ALA A 477 -5.68 5.28 -18.76
CA ALA A 477 -5.47 5.79 -17.41
C ALA A 477 -5.93 7.26 -17.33
N LYS A 478 -6.86 7.56 -16.42
CA LYS A 478 -7.26 8.94 -16.17
C LYS A 478 -6.06 9.72 -15.63
N PRO A 479 -5.91 11.00 -15.98
CA PRO A 479 -4.91 11.85 -15.34
C PRO A 479 -5.21 12.02 -13.85
N GLN A 480 -4.17 12.37 -13.07
CA GLN A 480 -4.36 12.68 -11.64
C GLN A 480 -5.46 13.72 -11.45
N LEU A 481 -6.41 13.40 -10.59
CA LEU A 481 -7.50 14.30 -10.23
C LEU A 481 -6.92 15.57 -9.56
N LYS A 482 -7.20 16.71 -10.17
CA LYS A 482 -6.83 18.01 -9.60
C LYS A 482 -7.87 18.41 -8.55
N THR A 483 -7.45 18.49 -7.29
CA THR A 483 -8.31 19.03 -6.23
C THR A 483 -8.08 20.54 -6.08
N THR A 484 -9.09 21.28 -5.64
CA THR A 484 -8.97 22.73 -5.41
C THR A 484 -7.83 23.08 -4.45
N ALA A 485 -7.56 22.21 -3.47
CA ALA A 485 -6.41 22.37 -2.57
C ALA A 485 -5.05 22.21 -3.29
N ALA A 486 -4.95 21.30 -4.27
CA ALA A 486 -3.74 21.17 -5.10
C ALA A 486 -3.62 22.33 -6.12
N ALA A 487 -4.75 22.84 -6.62
CA ALA A 487 -4.79 24.04 -7.47
C ALA A 487 -4.37 25.29 -6.67
N ASP A 488 -4.75 25.39 -5.40
CA ASP A 488 -4.30 26.46 -4.51
C ASP A 488 -2.83 26.27 -4.07
N ALA A 489 -2.35 25.06 -3.87
CA ALA A 489 -0.94 24.79 -3.59
C ALA A 489 -0.03 25.15 -4.78
N SER A 490 -0.50 24.92 -6.02
CA SER A 490 0.23 25.37 -7.24
C SER A 490 0.22 26.89 -7.42
N LYS A 491 -0.71 27.59 -6.78
CA LYS A 491 -0.82 29.06 -6.76
C LYS A 491 -0.13 29.70 -5.54
N ARG A 492 0.33 28.91 -4.57
CA ARG A 492 1.05 29.46 -3.42
C ARG A 492 2.41 29.98 -3.87
N PRO A 493 2.84 31.17 -3.44
CA PRO A 493 4.20 31.62 -3.64
C PRO A 493 5.13 30.58 -3.01
N VAL A 494 6.13 30.13 -3.76
CA VAL A 494 7.21 29.29 -3.23
C VAL A 494 7.85 30.06 -2.07
N SER A 495 7.96 29.46 -0.89
CA SER A 495 8.50 30.15 0.29
C SER A 495 9.95 30.62 0.03
N GLN A 496 10.39 31.67 0.71
CA GLN A 496 11.79 32.11 0.62
C GLN A 496 12.76 30.98 0.99
N HIS A 497 12.39 30.12 1.92
CA HIS A 497 13.19 28.96 2.32
C HIS A 497 13.32 27.92 1.18
N ASP A 498 12.22 27.58 0.52
CA ASP A 498 12.26 26.65 -0.62
C ASP A 498 13.06 27.22 -1.78
N ARG A 499 12.96 28.53 -2.01
CA ARG A 499 13.74 29.21 -3.04
C ARG A 499 15.24 29.24 -2.72
N THR A 500 15.60 29.41 -1.46
CA THR A 500 16.98 29.29 -1.01
C THR A 500 17.56 27.90 -1.27
N GLN A 501 16.78 26.84 -1.01
CA GLN A 501 17.20 25.47 -1.34
C GLN A 501 17.27 25.22 -2.85
N MET A 502 16.34 25.78 -3.61
CA MET A 502 16.36 25.69 -5.07
C MET A 502 17.57 26.41 -5.66
N PHE A 503 17.97 27.54 -5.11
CA PHE A 503 19.19 28.25 -5.48
C PHE A 503 20.41 27.38 -5.25
N ALA A 504 20.60 26.86 -4.03
CA ALA A 504 21.74 26.04 -3.67
C ALA A 504 21.86 24.72 -4.48
N ARG A 505 20.74 24.19 -4.99
CA ARG A 505 20.73 23.01 -5.87
C ARG A 505 21.15 23.33 -7.30
N ARG A 506 20.98 24.57 -7.75
CA ARG A 506 21.28 25.03 -9.11
C ARG A 506 22.65 25.64 -9.24
N ASP A 507 23.14 26.23 -8.18
CA ASP A 507 24.50 26.72 -8.05
C ASP A 507 25.46 25.52 -8.02
N SER A 508 25.79 25.03 -9.21
CA SER A 508 26.55 23.78 -9.40
C SER A 508 28.04 23.96 -9.10
N ASN A 509 28.56 25.17 -9.30
CA ASN A 509 29.93 25.53 -9.05
C ASN A 509 30.16 26.11 -7.63
N LYS A 510 29.05 26.36 -6.89
CA LYS A 510 29.02 26.90 -5.52
C LYS A 510 29.70 28.29 -5.37
N ASP A 511 29.61 29.12 -6.39
CA ASP A 511 30.15 30.47 -6.38
C ASP A 511 29.20 31.50 -5.75
N GLY A 512 27.98 31.07 -5.37
CA GLY A 512 26.95 31.92 -4.76
C GLY A 512 26.12 32.72 -5.75
N ASN A 513 26.22 32.39 -7.05
CA ASN A 513 25.47 33.02 -8.13
C ASN A 513 24.88 31.92 -9.04
N LEU A 514 23.88 32.26 -9.86
CA LEU A 514 23.39 31.41 -10.91
C LEU A 514 23.62 32.04 -12.27
N THR A 515 24.44 31.42 -13.08
CA THR A 515 24.53 31.74 -14.50
C THR A 515 23.20 31.41 -15.20
N LYS A 516 22.97 32.02 -16.34
CA LYS A 516 21.78 31.71 -17.15
C LYS A 516 21.68 30.21 -17.50
N GLU A 517 22.81 29.57 -17.74
CA GLU A 517 22.88 28.13 -18.06
C GLU A 517 22.48 27.27 -16.84
N GLU A 518 23.02 27.54 -15.67
CA GLU A 518 22.63 26.86 -14.41
C GLU A 518 21.15 27.06 -14.08
N PHE A 519 20.64 28.28 -14.27
CA PHE A 519 19.23 28.55 -14.06
C PHE A 519 18.33 27.77 -15.03
N LEU A 520 18.69 27.65 -16.31
CA LEU A 520 17.88 26.98 -17.33
C LEU A 520 17.94 25.44 -17.23
N THR A 521 19.00 24.90 -16.66
CA THR A 521 19.18 23.45 -16.52
C THR A 521 18.11 22.86 -15.60
N GLY A 522 17.45 21.79 -16.07
CA GLY A 522 16.46 21.03 -15.28
C GLY A 522 15.17 21.81 -14.96
N GLN A 523 14.83 22.84 -15.73
CA GLN A 523 13.57 23.57 -15.54
C GLN A 523 12.35 22.73 -15.93
N PRO A 524 11.29 22.72 -15.11
CA PRO A 524 10.05 22.00 -15.43
C PRO A 524 9.30 22.62 -16.62
N ASP A 525 9.58 23.87 -16.93
CA ASP A 525 9.00 24.60 -18.06
C ASP A 525 10.09 25.35 -18.84
N PRO A 526 10.76 24.67 -19.81
CA PRO A 526 11.87 25.24 -20.56
C PRO A 526 11.48 26.43 -21.45
N LYS A 527 10.20 26.55 -21.86
CA LYS A 527 9.75 27.65 -22.74
C LYS A 527 9.70 28.98 -22.01
N ASP A 528 9.21 28.98 -20.76
CA ASP A 528 9.07 30.20 -19.94
C ASP A 528 10.30 30.52 -19.09
N ALA A 529 11.22 29.57 -18.97
CA ALA A 529 12.41 29.73 -18.13
C ALA A 529 13.29 30.93 -18.53
N PRO A 530 13.58 31.21 -19.82
CA PRO A 530 14.35 32.38 -20.21
C PRO A 530 13.70 33.71 -19.81
N ALA A 531 12.38 33.82 -19.94
CA ALA A 531 11.65 35.03 -19.54
C ALA A 531 11.65 35.21 -18.01
N ARG A 532 11.61 34.08 -17.26
CA ARG A 532 11.77 34.13 -15.79
C ARG A 532 13.16 34.56 -15.36
N PHE A 533 14.21 34.10 -16.03
CA PHE A 533 15.57 34.54 -15.76
C PHE A 533 15.67 36.05 -15.90
N THR A 534 15.29 36.60 -17.05
CA THR A 534 15.33 38.06 -17.31
C THR A 534 14.51 38.87 -16.32
N ARG A 535 13.40 38.33 -15.81
CA ARG A 535 12.59 39.00 -14.78
C ARG A 535 13.26 39.01 -13.41
N PHE A 536 14.03 37.97 -13.08
CA PHE A 536 14.70 37.84 -11.80
C PHE A 536 16.00 38.63 -11.78
N ASP A 537 16.69 38.75 -12.90
CA ASP A 537 17.87 39.57 -13.12
C ASP A 537 17.50 41.07 -13.12
N GLN A 538 17.42 41.64 -11.92
CA GLN A 538 16.94 43.01 -11.73
C GLN A 538 18.01 44.05 -12.10
N ASN A 539 19.26 43.72 -11.86
CA ASN A 539 20.39 44.59 -12.15
C ASN A 539 20.87 44.48 -13.62
N LYS A 540 20.36 43.44 -14.34
CA LYS A 540 20.66 43.13 -15.77
C LYS A 540 22.13 42.82 -16.03
N ASP A 541 22.82 42.23 -15.08
CA ASP A 541 24.23 41.82 -15.23
C ASP A 541 24.37 40.41 -15.89
N GLY A 542 23.26 39.71 -16.14
CA GLY A 542 23.23 38.41 -16.78
C GLY A 542 23.50 37.23 -15.83
N ILE A 543 23.54 37.50 -14.53
CA ILE A 543 23.76 36.54 -13.46
C ILE A 543 22.65 36.74 -12.41
N LEU A 544 22.17 35.70 -11.75
CA LEU A 544 21.25 35.84 -10.64
C LEU A 544 21.99 35.66 -9.31
N SER A 545 22.09 36.73 -8.55
CA SER A 545 22.49 36.62 -7.15
C SER A 545 21.45 35.83 -6.36
N ARG A 546 21.86 35.30 -5.21
CA ARG A 546 20.94 34.59 -4.31
C ARG A 546 19.73 35.46 -3.94
N ASP A 547 19.94 36.74 -3.69
CA ASP A 547 18.86 37.65 -3.31
C ASP A 547 17.88 37.90 -4.45
N GLU A 548 18.36 38.11 -5.67
CA GLU A 548 17.51 38.25 -6.87
C GLU A 548 16.68 36.99 -7.14
N PHE A 549 17.28 35.81 -7.01
CA PHE A 549 16.56 34.57 -7.19
C PHE A 549 15.51 34.31 -6.09
N VAL A 550 15.86 34.58 -4.83
CA VAL A 550 14.97 34.35 -3.69
C VAL A 550 13.84 35.38 -3.64
N GLN A 551 14.15 36.66 -3.87
CA GLN A 551 13.17 37.75 -3.77
C GLN A 551 12.39 37.96 -5.07
N GLY A 552 13.00 37.80 -6.24
CA GLY A 552 12.35 37.99 -7.55
C GLY A 552 11.15 37.10 -7.85
N GLY A 553 10.93 36.06 -7.03
CA GLY A 553 9.76 35.19 -7.13
C GLY A 553 8.65 35.47 -6.12
N ALA A 554 8.84 36.39 -5.19
CA ALA A 554 7.86 36.70 -4.16
C ALA A 554 6.69 37.57 -4.69
N ASP A 555 6.88 38.30 -5.79
CA ASP A 555 5.89 39.25 -6.33
C ASP A 555 5.09 38.64 -7.50
N ARG A 556 4.12 37.75 -7.18
CA ARG A 556 3.09 37.27 -8.15
C ARG A 556 1.78 38.07 -8.09
N THR A 557 1.75 39.23 -7.42
CA THR A 557 0.53 39.99 -7.20
C THR A 557 0.38 41.22 -8.11
N LYS A 558 1.25 41.42 -9.10
CA LYS A 558 1.05 42.44 -10.14
C LYS A 558 1.00 41.83 -11.54
N PRO A 559 0.02 42.27 -12.37
CA PRO A 559 -0.30 41.67 -13.66
C PRO A 559 0.82 41.75 -14.68
#